data_f93f5b8ab2cf1f237d82b4ee952ee395
#
_entry.id   f93f5b8ab2cf1f237d82b4ee952ee395
#
_cell.length_a   1.000
_cell.length_b   1.000
_cell.length_c   1.000
_cell.angle_alpha   90.00
_cell.angle_beta   90.00
_cell.angle_gamma   90.00
#
_symmetry.space_group_name_H-M   'P 1'
#
loop_
_entity.id
_entity.type
_entity.pdbx_description
1 polymer ?
#
loop_
_entity_poly.entity_id
_entity_poly.type
_entity_poly.pdbx_seq_one_letter_code
_entity_poly.pdbx_strand_id
1 'polypeptide(L)'
;MTDLLSGLNAAQRQAVTETEGFVRVIAGAGSGKTRALSHRFAFLVNELGILPGNILCVTFTNKSANEMRQRIHILTGDNDTGYINTFHGFCVSVLQEDSYAVQYPKSFLVLDNADIDAMLQIIYEERGLTLRDMTFSAARDMVEMQKLFKRPDYYLDMIAMPLDTLKEKYDQADTPADIIFYGYLYQEKKCFGLDYNDLIKFSLYIFQQHPDIRLKWQQRLEYIMIDEFQDIDQLQYELMEVLCGYHKNLFIVGDPDQTIYTWRGADVKYLLDFDKKFPGTKTILMMENYRSAPEILSAANSLIDKNRTRIKKELQPTLPSGSPVICHFAQTQEAEAEWIAGEMKELHEAGTPYRDMTVLYRAHYVTRAVEEVLLGEKIPYTIYSGVQFFDRMEIKDALSYLRMIAYKDDLSFRRIVNVPKRNLGKRRMAFLQEYAERQGRSLYQALQDNLEDPLFKGTGRISISVQDN
;
A
#
# COMPACT_ATOMS: atom_id res chain seq x y z
N MET A 1 24.62 -10.66 -25.05
CA MET A 1 24.09 -10.85 -23.68
C MET A 1 24.83 -9.88 -22.80
N THR A 2 24.11 -9.01 -22.12
CA THR A 2 24.69 -8.13 -21.11
C THR A 2 25.12 -9.02 -19.94
N ASP A 3 26.38 -8.99 -19.54
CA ASP A 3 26.84 -9.75 -18.37
C ASP A 3 26.10 -9.20 -17.12
N LEU A 4 25.05 -9.92 -16.70
CA LEU A 4 24.20 -9.54 -15.55
C LEU A 4 24.98 -9.40 -14.25
N LEU A 5 26.15 -10.00 -14.15
CA LEU A 5 26.99 -9.96 -12.95
C LEU A 5 28.05 -8.86 -13.03
N SER A 6 28.21 -8.22 -14.20
CA SER A 6 29.16 -7.11 -14.38
C SER A 6 28.78 -5.92 -13.52
N GLY A 7 29.78 -5.33 -12.86
CA GLY A 7 29.58 -4.17 -11.98
C GLY A 7 28.88 -4.46 -10.64
N LEU A 8 28.62 -5.73 -10.30
CA LEU A 8 28.20 -6.12 -8.96
C LEU A 8 29.44 -6.41 -8.08
N ASN A 9 29.41 -5.99 -6.81
CA ASN A 9 30.40 -6.40 -5.84
C ASN A 9 30.23 -7.87 -5.43
N ALA A 10 31.15 -8.42 -4.64
CA ALA A 10 31.14 -9.82 -4.26
C ALA A 10 29.85 -10.23 -3.52
N ALA A 11 29.39 -9.43 -2.57
CA ALA A 11 28.17 -9.70 -1.81
C ALA A 11 26.90 -9.59 -2.67
N GLN A 12 26.82 -8.58 -3.53
CA GLN A 12 25.71 -8.44 -4.50
C GLN A 12 25.67 -9.61 -5.47
N ARG A 13 26.85 -10.01 -6.00
CA ARG A 13 26.97 -11.17 -6.89
C ARG A 13 26.51 -12.44 -6.21
N GLN A 14 26.94 -12.68 -4.96
CA GLN A 14 26.48 -13.80 -4.17
C GLN A 14 24.94 -13.76 -3.96
N ALA A 15 24.37 -12.60 -3.63
CA ALA A 15 22.93 -12.44 -3.49
C ALA A 15 22.15 -12.73 -4.79
N VAL A 16 22.75 -12.47 -5.94
CA VAL A 16 22.14 -12.77 -7.25
C VAL A 16 22.22 -14.25 -7.59
N THR A 17 23.36 -14.90 -7.35
CA THR A 17 23.63 -16.28 -7.81
C THR A 17 23.24 -17.37 -6.82
N GLU A 18 23.05 -17.05 -5.53
CA GLU A 18 22.57 -18.01 -4.54
C GLU A 18 21.06 -18.17 -4.67
N THR A 19 20.61 -19.05 -5.58
CA THR A 19 19.19 -19.08 -6.01
C THR A 19 18.33 -20.00 -5.16
N GLU A 20 18.88 -21.09 -4.60
CA GLU A 20 18.11 -22.14 -3.98
C GLU A 20 18.03 -22.05 -2.46
N GLY A 21 16.87 -22.42 -1.92
CA GLY A 21 16.60 -22.51 -0.49
C GLY A 21 16.31 -21.16 0.16
N PHE A 22 16.64 -21.06 1.43
CA PHE A 22 16.37 -19.85 2.23
C PHE A 22 17.60 -18.94 2.21
N VAL A 23 17.43 -17.72 1.72
CA VAL A 23 18.50 -16.72 1.62
C VAL A 23 18.06 -15.44 2.32
N ARG A 24 18.84 -15.04 3.34
CA ARG A 24 18.65 -13.77 4.04
C ARG A 24 19.77 -12.81 3.69
N VAL A 25 19.42 -11.64 3.15
CA VAL A 25 20.37 -10.56 2.91
C VAL A 25 20.16 -9.45 3.92
N ILE A 26 21.17 -9.23 4.76
CA ILE A 26 21.23 -8.06 5.62
C ILE A 26 21.98 -6.99 4.87
N ALA A 27 21.28 -5.95 4.48
CA ALA A 27 21.78 -4.94 3.56
C ALA A 27 21.70 -3.56 4.19
N GLY A 28 22.84 -2.89 4.32
CA GLY A 28 22.86 -1.53 4.82
C GLY A 28 22.21 -0.51 3.88
N ALA A 29 21.95 0.69 4.41
CA ALA A 29 21.49 1.80 3.59
C ALA A 29 22.45 2.05 2.42
N GLY A 30 21.92 2.31 1.23
CA GLY A 30 22.75 2.60 0.05
C GLY A 30 23.63 1.46 -0.48
N SER A 31 23.44 0.21 -0.01
CA SER A 31 24.22 -0.96 -0.45
C SER A 31 23.76 -1.57 -1.78
N GLY A 32 22.72 -1.02 -2.40
CA GLY A 32 22.19 -1.52 -3.67
C GLY A 32 21.23 -2.70 -3.53
N LYS A 33 20.43 -2.78 -2.44
CA LYS A 33 19.38 -3.80 -2.24
C LYS A 33 18.53 -4.03 -3.49
N THR A 34 17.89 -2.98 -3.97
CA THR A 34 17.00 -3.04 -5.15
C THR A 34 17.75 -3.45 -6.42
N ARG A 35 19.03 -3.04 -6.55
CA ARG A 35 19.87 -3.48 -7.67
C ARG A 35 20.11 -4.99 -7.63
N ALA A 36 20.52 -5.51 -6.49
CA ALA A 36 20.74 -6.95 -6.32
C ALA A 36 19.46 -7.75 -6.60
N LEU A 37 18.32 -7.26 -6.11
CA LEU A 37 17.01 -7.90 -6.30
C LEU A 37 16.60 -7.92 -7.78
N SER A 38 16.75 -6.80 -8.52
CA SER A 38 16.44 -6.72 -9.95
C SER A 38 17.37 -7.62 -10.78
N HIS A 39 18.66 -7.64 -10.44
CA HIS A 39 19.63 -8.52 -11.11
C HIS A 39 19.37 -10.00 -10.80
N ARG A 40 18.96 -10.35 -9.56
CA ARG A 40 18.55 -11.71 -9.21
C ARG A 40 17.34 -12.16 -10.03
N PHE A 41 16.31 -11.31 -10.15
CA PHE A 41 15.15 -11.61 -10.98
C PHE A 41 15.58 -11.88 -12.43
N ALA A 42 16.38 -10.98 -12.99
CA ALA A 42 16.89 -11.15 -14.38
C ALA A 42 17.76 -12.40 -14.53
N PHE A 43 18.54 -12.75 -13.51
CA PHE A 43 19.37 -13.96 -13.50
C PHE A 43 18.50 -15.24 -13.51
N LEU A 44 17.44 -15.28 -12.68
CA LEU A 44 16.47 -16.38 -12.67
C LEU A 44 15.83 -16.58 -14.06
N VAL A 45 15.44 -15.49 -14.71
CA VAL A 45 14.78 -15.53 -16.02
C VAL A 45 15.77 -15.88 -17.14
N ASN A 46 16.87 -15.13 -17.24
CA ASN A 46 17.74 -15.20 -18.43
C ASN A 46 18.75 -16.35 -18.37
N GLU A 47 19.25 -16.70 -17.18
CA GLU A 47 20.27 -17.74 -17.01
C GLU A 47 19.68 -19.10 -16.62
N LEU A 48 18.64 -19.11 -15.76
CA LEU A 48 18.01 -20.34 -15.31
C LEU A 48 16.74 -20.70 -16.08
N GLY A 49 16.23 -19.79 -16.94
CA GLY A 49 15.05 -20.05 -17.76
C GLY A 49 13.73 -20.11 -16.98
N ILE A 50 13.68 -19.52 -15.78
CA ILE A 50 12.46 -19.47 -14.98
C ILE A 50 11.48 -18.49 -15.62
N LEU A 51 10.24 -18.91 -15.79
CA LEU A 51 9.20 -18.04 -16.33
C LEU A 51 8.92 -16.88 -15.36
N PRO A 52 8.81 -15.62 -15.84
CA PRO A 52 8.48 -14.49 -14.98
C PRO A 52 7.24 -14.71 -14.11
N GLY A 53 6.19 -15.35 -14.66
CA GLY A 53 4.97 -15.70 -13.94
C GLY A 53 5.16 -16.68 -12.78
N ASN A 54 6.33 -17.31 -12.64
CA ASN A 54 6.67 -18.20 -11.54
C ASN A 54 7.50 -17.52 -10.45
N ILE A 55 7.72 -16.20 -10.56
CA ILE A 55 8.47 -15.42 -9.60
C ILE A 55 7.55 -14.39 -8.94
N LEU A 56 7.48 -14.44 -7.60
CA LEU A 56 6.87 -13.39 -6.78
C LEU A 56 7.97 -12.49 -6.23
N CYS A 57 7.90 -11.21 -6.56
CA CYS A 57 8.77 -10.18 -5.99
C CYS A 57 7.92 -9.12 -5.28
N VAL A 58 8.04 -9.07 -3.96
CA VAL A 58 7.24 -8.16 -3.12
C VAL A 58 8.08 -6.98 -2.68
N THR A 59 7.50 -5.79 -2.83
CA THR A 59 8.06 -4.53 -2.32
C THR A 59 7.05 -3.85 -1.40
N PHE A 60 7.51 -2.86 -0.62
CA PHE A 60 6.65 -2.20 0.36
C PHE A 60 5.63 -1.22 -0.26
N THR A 61 5.98 -0.56 -1.38
CA THR A 61 5.12 0.45 -2.01
C THR A 61 4.87 0.18 -3.49
N ASN A 62 3.72 0.65 -3.99
CA ASN A 62 3.42 0.57 -5.43
C ASN A 62 4.45 1.33 -6.28
N LYS A 63 5.02 2.44 -5.75
CA LYS A 63 6.09 3.17 -6.41
C LYS A 63 7.32 2.29 -6.58
N SER A 64 7.77 1.64 -5.51
CA SER A 64 8.93 0.72 -5.55
C SER A 64 8.66 -0.46 -6.48
N ALA A 65 7.44 -1.01 -6.51
CA ALA A 65 7.07 -2.08 -7.43
C ALA A 65 7.17 -1.61 -8.90
N ASN A 66 6.70 -0.41 -9.22
CA ASN A 66 6.79 0.16 -10.56
C ASN A 66 8.25 0.43 -10.98
N GLU A 67 9.06 1.00 -10.10
CA GLU A 67 10.49 1.20 -10.35
C GLU A 67 11.21 -0.12 -10.57
N MET A 68 10.87 -1.16 -9.81
CA MET A 68 11.44 -2.49 -9.97
C MET A 68 11.05 -3.12 -11.29
N ARG A 69 9.77 -3.04 -11.72
CA ARG A 69 9.32 -3.50 -13.03
C ARG A 69 10.12 -2.85 -14.17
N GLN A 70 10.30 -1.53 -14.10
CA GLN A 70 11.09 -0.80 -15.12
C GLN A 70 12.53 -1.29 -15.19
N ARG A 71 13.18 -1.50 -14.03
CA ARG A 71 14.56 -2.00 -13.97
C ARG A 71 14.68 -3.41 -14.51
N ILE A 72 13.74 -4.30 -14.14
CA ILE A 72 13.71 -5.68 -14.62
C ILE A 72 13.46 -5.72 -16.13
N HIS A 73 12.52 -4.92 -16.64
CA HIS A 73 12.28 -4.79 -18.07
C HIS A 73 13.56 -4.40 -18.84
N ILE A 74 14.33 -3.45 -18.31
CA ILE A 74 15.63 -3.06 -18.93
C ILE A 74 16.63 -4.23 -18.94
N LEU A 75 16.65 -5.06 -17.89
CA LEU A 75 17.59 -6.17 -17.75
C LEU A 75 17.19 -7.41 -18.54
N THR A 76 15.90 -7.71 -18.63
CA THR A 76 15.39 -8.92 -19.31
C THR A 76 15.02 -8.66 -20.77
N GLY A 77 14.67 -7.43 -21.12
CA GLY A 77 14.09 -7.09 -22.44
C GLY A 77 12.65 -7.57 -22.61
N ASP A 78 12.04 -8.14 -21.59
CA ASP A 78 10.68 -8.67 -21.61
C ASP A 78 9.70 -7.74 -20.90
N ASN A 79 8.47 -7.66 -21.41
CA ASN A 79 7.36 -6.91 -20.79
C ASN A 79 6.66 -7.73 -19.70
N ASP A 80 6.78 -9.05 -19.71
CA ASP A 80 6.30 -9.87 -18.61
C ASP A 80 7.26 -9.78 -17.43
N THR A 81 6.78 -9.18 -16.35
CA THR A 81 7.52 -9.01 -15.10
C THR A 81 6.97 -9.89 -13.97
N GLY A 82 6.09 -10.85 -14.29
CA GLY A 82 5.51 -11.74 -13.30
C GLY A 82 4.74 -11.01 -12.20
N TYR A 83 4.86 -11.50 -10.97
CA TYR A 83 4.19 -10.92 -9.81
C TYR A 83 5.11 -9.94 -9.06
N ILE A 84 5.42 -8.80 -9.67
CA ILE A 84 6.12 -7.71 -8.96
C ILE A 84 5.08 -6.76 -8.38
N ASN A 85 4.78 -6.87 -7.10
CA ASN A 85 3.70 -6.17 -6.43
C ASN A 85 4.05 -5.82 -4.97
N THR A 86 3.13 -5.12 -4.30
CA THR A 86 3.04 -5.14 -2.83
C THR A 86 2.33 -6.44 -2.39
N PHE A 87 2.40 -6.80 -1.10
CA PHE A 87 1.61 -7.92 -0.57
C PHE A 87 0.12 -7.79 -0.91
N HIS A 88 -0.45 -6.61 -0.70
CA HIS A 88 -1.87 -6.34 -1.03
C HIS A 88 -2.15 -6.49 -2.53
N GLY A 89 -1.26 -5.98 -3.38
CA GLY A 89 -1.39 -6.12 -4.84
C GLY A 89 -1.32 -7.57 -5.30
N PHE A 90 -0.49 -8.40 -4.66
CA PHE A 90 -0.46 -9.84 -4.90
C PHE A 90 -1.76 -10.52 -4.43
N CYS A 91 -2.28 -10.18 -3.25
CA CYS A 91 -3.57 -10.67 -2.77
C CYS A 91 -4.73 -10.32 -3.71
N VAL A 92 -4.71 -9.13 -4.32
CA VAL A 92 -5.68 -8.79 -5.37
C VAL A 92 -5.61 -9.79 -6.52
N SER A 93 -4.41 -10.18 -6.97
CA SER A 93 -4.27 -11.19 -8.04
C SER A 93 -4.82 -12.56 -7.62
N VAL A 94 -4.56 -12.98 -6.38
CA VAL A 94 -5.13 -14.22 -5.82
C VAL A 94 -6.66 -14.17 -5.81
N LEU A 95 -7.21 -13.10 -5.27
CA LEU A 95 -8.67 -12.95 -5.16
C LEU A 95 -9.35 -12.77 -6.52
N GLN A 96 -8.73 -12.15 -7.51
CA GLN A 96 -9.27 -12.07 -8.86
C GLN A 96 -9.33 -13.43 -9.55
N GLU A 97 -8.37 -14.32 -9.26
CA GLU A 97 -8.36 -15.66 -9.83
C GLU A 97 -9.30 -16.62 -9.09
N ASP A 98 -9.30 -16.57 -7.75
CA ASP A 98 -9.95 -17.58 -6.88
C ASP A 98 -11.07 -17.00 -5.98
N SER A 99 -11.66 -15.86 -6.32
CA SER A 99 -12.72 -15.21 -5.53
C SER A 99 -13.95 -16.06 -5.27
N TYR A 100 -14.21 -17.04 -6.13
CA TYR A 100 -15.32 -17.98 -5.95
C TYR A 100 -15.24 -18.75 -4.62
N ALA A 101 -14.05 -18.99 -4.11
CA ALA A 101 -13.82 -19.69 -2.85
C ALA A 101 -14.33 -18.90 -1.62
N VAL A 102 -14.51 -17.60 -1.76
CA VAL A 102 -15.06 -16.69 -0.72
C VAL A 102 -16.39 -16.06 -1.16
N GLN A 103 -16.99 -16.54 -2.25
CA GLN A 103 -18.25 -16.04 -2.79
C GLN A 103 -18.26 -14.55 -3.16
N TYR A 104 -17.10 -14.02 -3.56
CA TYR A 104 -16.96 -12.65 -4.05
C TYR A 104 -16.85 -12.63 -5.58
N PRO A 105 -17.33 -11.56 -6.24
CA PRO A 105 -17.13 -11.40 -7.67
C PRO A 105 -15.65 -11.09 -7.97
N LYS A 106 -15.17 -11.45 -9.15
CA LYS A 106 -13.81 -11.06 -9.59
C LYS A 106 -13.61 -9.55 -9.65
N SER A 107 -14.70 -8.81 -9.80
CA SER A 107 -14.75 -7.34 -9.86
C SER A 107 -15.01 -6.69 -8.50
N PHE A 108 -14.58 -7.32 -7.40
CA PHE A 108 -14.70 -6.72 -6.08
C PHE A 108 -13.98 -5.35 -6.01
N LEU A 109 -14.42 -4.49 -5.09
CA LEU A 109 -13.85 -3.16 -4.91
C LEU A 109 -12.71 -3.22 -3.90
N VAL A 110 -11.58 -2.61 -4.22
CA VAL A 110 -10.52 -2.34 -3.24
C VAL A 110 -10.78 -0.96 -2.66
N LEU A 111 -11.05 -0.91 -1.37
CA LEU A 111 -11.46 0.30 -0.68
C LEU A 111 -10.26 1.13 -0.22
N ASP A 112 -10.29 2.41 -0.52
CA ASP A 112 -9.37 3.38 0.04
C ASP A 112 -10.01 4.19 1.20
N ASN A 113 -9.22 5.06 1.84
CA ASN A 113 -9.73 5.87 2.96
C ASN A 113 -10.92 6.75 2.58
N ALA A 114 -11.03 7.22 1.34
CA ALA A 114 -12.16 8.04 0.93
C ALA A 114 -13.42 7.18 0.71
N ASP A 115 -13.26 5.97 0.22
CA ASP A 115 -14.35 4.99 0.12
C ASP A 115 -14.85 4.60 1.52
N ILE A 116 -13.91 4.38 2.46
CA ILE A 116 -14.23 4.10 3.86
C ILE A 116 -14.97 5.29 4.50
N ASP A 117 -14.51 6.53 4.29
CA ASP A 117 -15.19 7.72 4.80
C ASP A 117 -16.60 7.88 4.23
N ALA A 118 -16.82 7.53 2.96
CA ALA A 118 -18.15 7.53 2.36
C ALA A 118 -19.08 6.47 3.00
N MET A 119 -18.55 5.29 3.31
CA MET A 119 -19.31 4.27 4.07
C MET A 119 -19.63 4.73 5.49
N LEU A 120 -18.65 5.32 6.19
CA LEU A 120 -18.86 5.90 7.52
C LEU A 120 -19.94 6.99 7.49
N GLN A 121 -19.95 7.84 6.48
CA GLN A 121 -20.99 8.86 6.35
C GLN A 121 -22.39 8.23 6.22
N ILE A 122 -22.54 7.13 5.47
CA ILE A 122 -23.80 6.40 5.36
C ILE A 122 -24.24 5.90 6.74
N ILE A 123 -23.34 5.24 7.48
CA ILE A 123 -23.59 4.68 8.79
C ILE A 123 -24.02 5.78 9.79
N TYR A 124 -23.33 6.92 9.78
CA TYR A 124 -23.63 8.04 10.65
C TYR A 124 -25.01 8.64 10.35
N GLU A 125 -25.35 8.78 9.05
CA GLU A 125 -26.66 9.29 8.64
C GLU A 125 -27.79 8.32 9.02
N GLU A 126 -27.62 7.01 8.83
CA GLU A 126 -28.60 5.98 9.16
C GLU A 126 -28.86 5.84 10.66
N ARG A 127 -27.81 5.92 11.46
CA ARG A 127 -27.87 5.65 12.90
C ARG A 127 -27.86 6.91 13.77
N GLY A 128 -27.87 8.10 13.15
CA GLY A 128 -27.89 9.38 13.86
C GLY A 128 -26.62 9.71 14.64
N LEU A 129 -25.49 9.11 14.23
CA LEU A 129 -24.19 9.42 14.83
C LEU A 129 -23.67 10.77 14.30
N THR A 130 -22.80 11.39 15.09
CA THR A 130 -22.15 12.66 14.76
C THR A 130 -20.64 12.58 14.92
N LEU A 131 -19.93 13.57 14.38
CA LEU A 131 -18.47 13.67 14.56
C LEU A 131 -18.06 13.93 16.02
N ARG A 132 -19.03 14.25 16.93
CA ARG A 132 -18.79 14.34 18.38
C ARG A 132 -18.72 12.96 19.02
N ASP A 133 -19.45 11.98 18.48
CA ASP A 133 -19.41 10.61 18.97
C ASP A 133 -18.07 9.95 18.57
N MET A 134 -17.66 10.15 17.31
CA MET A 134 -16.36 9.71 16.82
C MET A 134 -16.03 10.42 15.49
N THR A 135 -14.81 10.93 15.31
CA THR A 135 -14.39 11.47 14.01
C THR A 135 -14.15 10.33 13.01
N PHE A 136 -14.21 10.60 11.71
CA PHE A 136 -13.95 9.56 10.69
C PHE A 136 -12.56 8.95 10.81
N SER A 137 -11.54 9.76 11.14
CA SER A 137 -10.20 9.23 11.40
C SER A 137 -10.19 8.26 12.57
N ALA A 138 -10.80 8.65 13.71
CA ALA A 138 -10.89 7.77 14.88
C ALA A 138 -11.73 6.51 14.60
N ALA A 139 -12.76 6.62 13.74
CA ALA A 139 -13.57 5.49 13.33
C ALA A 139 -12.78 4.50 12.47
N ARG A 140 -11.96 4.97 11.51
CA ARG A 140 -11.05 4.11 10.76
C ARG A 140 -10.06 3.39 11.66
N ASP A 141 -9.38 4.13 12.54
CA ASP A 141 -8.43 3.55 13.51
C ASP A 141 -9.12 2.52 14.41
N MET A 142 -10.36 2.79 14.86
CA MET A 142 -11.14 1.87 15.66
C MET A 142 -11.51 0.60 14.89
N VAL A 143 -11.96 0.73 13.64
CA VAL A 143 -12.27 -0.42 12.77
C VAL A 143 -11.02 -1.26 12.55
N GLU A 144 -9.88 -0.65 12.23
CA GLU A 144 -8.62 -1.35 12.07
C GLU A 144 -8.22 -2.12 13.33
N MET A 145 -8.29 -1.47 14.51
CA MET A 145 -8.04 -2.11 15.80
C MET A 145 -8.98 -3.28 16.10
N GLN A 146 -10.25 -3.16 15.72
CA GLN A 146 -11.21 -4.26 15.84
C GLN A 146 -10.83 -5.42 14.94
N LYS A 147 -10.55 -5.16 13.65
CA LYS A 147 -10.19 -6.17 12.66
C LYS A 147 -8.88 -6.90 12.99
N LEU A 148 -7.88 -6.19 13.52
CA LEU A 148 -6.57 -6.78 13.78
C LEU A 148 -6.47 -7.49 15.14
N PHE A 149 -7.06 -6.92 16.19
CA PHE A 149 -6.76 -7.34 17.55
C PHE A 149 -7.96 -7.81 18.37
N LYS A 150 -9.10 -7.13 18.30
CA LYS A 150 -10.24 -7.44 19.16
C LYS A 150 -11.17 -8.50 18.57
N ARG A 151 -11.36 -8.48 17.27
CA ARG A 151 -12.23 -9.39 16.51
C ARG A 151 -11.49 -9.90 15.27
N PRO A 152 -10.34 -10.57 15.44
CA PRO A 152 -9.50 -10.98 14.31
C PRO A 152 -10.18 -11.92 13.33
N ASP A 153 -11.26 -12.58 13.75
CA ASP A 153 -12.04 -13.54 12.94
C ASP A 153 -13.24 -12.92 12.23
N TYR A 154 -13.38 -11.58 12.22
CA TYR A 154 -14.50 -10.85 11.59
C TYR A 154 -14.73 -11.25 10.13
N TYR A 155 -13.69 -11.62 9.43
CA TYR A 155 -13.74 -12.02 8.02
C TYR A 155 -14.57 -13.28 7.79
N LEU A 156 -14.70 -14.14 8.80
CA LEU A 156 -15.58 -15.33 8.75
C LEU A 156 -17.05 -14.88 8.65
N ASP A 157 -17.43 -13.84 9.40
CA ASP A 157 -18.76 -13.23 9.28
C ASP A 157 -18.96 -12.65 7.88
N MET A 158 -17.96 -11.99 7.32
CA MET A 158 -18.04 -11.46 5.95
C MET A 158 -18.16 -12.54 4.89
N ILE A 159 -17.49 -13.67 5.04
CA ILE A 159 -17.51 -14.77 4.07
C ILE A 159 -18.81 -15.60 4.21
N ALA A 160 -19.08 -16.10 5.41
CA ALA A 160 -20.10 -17.12 5.63
C ALA A 160 -21.50 -16.57 5.95
N MET A 161 -21.60 -15.39 6.57
CA MET A 161 -22.88 -14.86 7.05
C MET A 161 -23.71 -14.25 5.90
N PRO A 162 -25.00 -14.54 5.79
CA PRO A 162 -25.91 -13.84 4.87
C PRO A 162 -25.95 -12.33 5.15
N LEU A 163 -26.15 -11.53 4.10
CA LEU A 163 -26.18 -10.07 4.22
C LEU A 163 -27.25 -9.58 5.21
N ASP A 164 -28.42 -10.22 5.22
CA ASP A 164 -29.52 -9.87 6.13
C ASP A 164 -29.15 -10.10 7.59
N THR A 165 -28.45 -11.21 7.90
CA THR A 165 -27.97 -11.49 9.25
C THR A 165 -26.93 -10.48 9.73
N LEU A 166 -26.06 -10.05 8.82
CA LEU A 166 -25.09 -8.98 9.12
C LEU A 166 -25.79 -7.63 9.33
N LYS A 167 -26.87 -7.38 8.57
CA LYS A 167 -27.75 -6.22 8.76
C LYS A 167 -28.41 -6.23 10.13
N GLU A 168 -28.92 -7.40 10.57
CA GLU A 168 -29.49 -7.55 11.91
C GLU A 168 -28.49 -7.23 13.01
N LYS A 169 -27.23 -7.70 12.90
CA LYS A 169 -26.17 -7.33 13.85
C LYS A 169 -25.93 -5.81 13.88
N TYR A 170 -25.93 -5.17 12.72
CA TYR A 170 -25.80 -3.72 12.60
C TYR A 170 -26.98 -2.97 13.25
N ASP A 171 -28.20 -3.43 13.01
CA ASP A 171 -29.39 -2.78 13.55
C ASP A 171 -29.53 -2.94 15.08
N GLN A 172 -29.06 -4.08 15.63
CA GLN A 172 -29.07 -4.39 17.06
C GLN A 172 -27.89 -3.78 17.82
N ALA A 173 -26.90 -3.20 17.14
CA ALA A 173 -25.75 -2.59 17.80
C ALA A 173 -26.16 -1.31 18.56
N ASP A 174 -25.74 -1.18 19.83
CA ASP A 174 -26.16 -0.09 20.72
C ASP A 174 -25.04 0.93 21.00
N THR A 175 -23.77 0.50 20.94
CA THR A 175 -22.65 1.40 21.18
C THR A 175 -22.17 2.04 19.88
N PRO A 176 -21.69 3.29 19.89
CA PRO A 176 -21.12 3.90 18.67
C PRO A 176 -20.04 3.05 18.00
N ALA A 177 -19.19 2.39 18.78
CA ALA A 177 -18.14 1.53 18.25
C ALA A 177 -18.70 0.29 17.54
N ASP A 178 -19.71 -0.38 18.09
CA ASP A 178 -20.34 -1.54 17.48
C ASP A 178 -21.19 -1.15 16.26
N ILE A 179 -21.93 -0.03 16.36
CA ILE A 179 -22.69 0.53 15.24
C ILE A 179 -21.77 0.76 14.04
N ILE A 180 -20.64 1.44 14.28
CA ILE A 180 -19.66 1.73 13.22
C ILE A 180 -19.06 0.44 12.70
N PHE A 181 -18.64 -0.48 13.57
CA PHE A 181 -17.97 -1.71 13.16
C PHE A 181 -18.88 -2.63 12.33
N TYR A 182 -20.08 -2.98 12.83
CA TYR A 182 -21.00 -3.84 12.09
C TYR A 182 -21.59 -3.13 10.89
N GLY A 183 -21.83 -1.84 10.96
CA GLY A 183 -22.26 -1.02 9.83
C GLY A 183 -21.21 -1.03 8.72
N TYR A 184 -19.93 -0.92 9.08
CA TYR A 184 -18.81 -0.98 8.14
C TYR A 184 -18.75 -2.34 7.44
N LEU A 185 -18.75 -3.46 8.20
CA LEU A 185 -18.76 -4.80 7.61
C LEU A 185 -19.98 -5.04 6.70
N TYR A 186 -21.16 -4.51 7.10
CA TYR A 186 -22.37 -4.59 6.29
C TYR A 186 -22.21 -3.84 4.96
N GLN A 187 -21.68 -2.62 4.99
CA GLN A 187 -21.47 -1.82 3.78
C GLN A 187 -20.40 -2.45 2.87
N GLU A 188 -19.29 -2.95 3.44
CA GLU A 188 -18.28 -3.71 2.69
C GLU A 188 -18.90 -4.90 1.95
N LYS A 189 -19.61 -5.74 2.67
CA LYS A 189 -20.24 -6.93 2.08
C LYS A 189 -21.28 -6.56 1.03
N LYS A 190 -22.09 -5.53 1.28
CA LYS A 190 -23.14 -5.06 0.36
C LYS A 190 -22.60 -4.62 -1.00
N CYS A 191 -21.43 -3.98 -1.03
CA CYS A 191 -20.79 -3.52 -2.26
C CYS A 191 -19.67 -4.44 -2.77
N PHE A 192 -19.46 -5.59 -2.12
CA PHE A 192 -18.30 -6.46 -2.36
C PHE A 192 -16.98 -5.70 -2.27
N GLY A 193 -16.88 -4.79 -1.30
CA GLY A 193 -15.67 -4.05 -1.00
C GLY A 193 -14.75 -4.84 -0.08
N LEU A 194 -13.45 -4.66 -0.25
CA LEU A 194 -12.41 -5.21 0.60
C LEU A 194 -11.39 -4.12 0.91
N ASP A 195 -11.10 -3.89 2.19
CA ASP A 195 -9.98 -3.04 2.59
C ASP A 195 -8.65 -3.81 2.57
N TYR A 196 -7.56 -3.15 2.90
CA TYR A 196 -6.24 -3.77 2.85
C TYR A 196 -6.10 -4.97 3.80
N ASN A 197 -6.71 -4.95 4.98
CA ASN A 197 -6.70 -6.08 5.90
C ASN A 197 -7.45 -7.28 5.34
N ASP A 198 -8.59 -7.02 4.70
CA ASP A 198 -9.43 -8.06 4.09
C ASP A 198 -8.70 -8.79 2.95
N LEU A 199 -7.94 -8.05 2.12
CA LEU A 199 -7.20 -8.65 1.01
C LEU A 199 -6.27 -9.77 1.48
N ILE A 200 -5.51 -9.54 2.56
CA ILE A 200 -4.59 -10.54 3.09
C ILE A 200 -5.36 -11.65 3.83
N LYS A 201 -6.33 -11.28 4.67
CA LYS A 201 -7.10 -12.26 5.46
C LYS A 201 -7.92 -13.21 4.59
N PHE A 202 -8.55 -12.70 3.53
CA PHE A 202 -9.31 -13.53 2.60
C PHE A 202 -8.39 -14.45 1.79
N SER A 203 -7.22 -13.97 1.38
CA SER A 203 -6.22 -14.81 0.72
C SER A 203 -5.72 -15.92 1.64
N LEU A 204 -5.39 -15.60 2.89
CA LEU A 204 -5.01 -16.61 3.91
C LEU A 204 -6.14 -17.61 4.16
N TYR A 205 -7.38 -17.16 4.29
CA TYR A 205 -8.54 -18.04 4.45
C TYR A 205 -8.67 -19.01 3.27
N ILE A 206 -8.57 -18.53 2.04
CA ILE A 206 -8.60 -19.40 0.84
C ILE A 206 -7.52 -20.46 0.93
N PHE A 207 -6.29 -20.08 1.25
CA PHE A 207 -5.18 -21.04 1.35
C PHE A 207 -5.33 -22.02 2.51
N GLN A 208 -6.00 -21.64 3.59
CA GLN A 208 -6.27 -22.54 4.73
C GLN A 208 -7.40 -23.52 4.44
N GLN A 209 -8.50 -23.04 3.83
CA GLN A 209 -9.70 -23.84 3.61
C GLN A 209 -9.68 -24.64 2.30
N HIS A 210 -8.89 -24.21 1.31
CA HIS A 210 -8.82 -24.82 -0.03
C HIS A 210 -7.37 -25.28 -0.34
N PRO A 211 -6.99 -26.50 0.11
CA PRO A 211 -5.63 -27.01 -0.08
C PRO A 211 -5.21 -27.14 -1.57
N ASP A 212 -6.17 -27.38 -2.47
CA ASP A 212 -5.96 -27.44 -3.90
C ASP A 212 -5.59 -26.07 -4.48
N ILE A 213 -6.25 -24.99 -4.05
CA ILE A 213 -5.90 -23.62 -4.45
C ILE A 213 -4.54 -23.26 -3.87
N ARG A 214 -4.30 -23.56 -2.59
CA ARG A 214 -2.99 -23.34 -1.97
C ARG A 214 -1.88 -24.02 -2.74
N LEU A 215 -2.04 -25.31 -3.04
CA LEU A 215 -1.04 -26.08 -3.77
C LEU A 215 -0.82 -25.50 -5.18
N LYS A 216 -1.88 -25.09 -5.88
CA LYS A 216 -1.79 -24.41 -7.18
C LYS A 216 -0.87 -23.19 -7.13
N TRP A 217 -1.05 -22.30 -6.13
CA TRP A 217 -0.22 -21.12 -5.97
C TRP A 217 1.19 -21.44 -5.50
N GLN A 218 1.36 -22.40 -4.58
CA GLN A 218 2.66 -22.86 -4.12
C GLN A 218 3.50 -23.50 -5.23
N GLN A 219 2.88 -24.25 -6.13
CA GLN A 219 3.58 -24.85 -7.29
C GLN A 219 3.92 -23.82 -8.36
N ARG A 220 3.04 -22.82 -8.56
CA ARG A 220 3.27 -21.75 -9.53
C ARG A 220 4.46 -20.87 -9.11
N LEU A 221 4.54 -20.51 -7.85
CA LEU A 221 5.55 -19.59 -7.33
C LEU A 221 6.84 -20.34 -6.96
N GLU A 222 7.68 -20.58 -7.97
CA GLU A 222 8.95 -21.26 -7.77
C GLU A 222 9.95 -20.47 -6.94
N TYR A 223 9.92 -19.13 -7.05
CA TYR A 223 10.79 -18.22 -6.32
C TYR A 223 10.01 -17.07 -5.70
N ILE A 224 10.27 -16.82 -4.44
CA ILE A 224 9.68 -15.70 -3.69
C ILE A 224 10.80 -14.79 -3.20
N MET A 225 10.68 -13.50 -3.52
CA MET A 225 11.65 -12.47 -3.15
C MET A 225 10.93 -11.32 -2.45
N ILE A 226 11.41 -10.92 -1.27
CA ILE A 226 10.77 -9.86 -0.48
C ILE A 226 11.78 -8.77 -0.14
N ASP A 227 11.50 -7.54 -0.57
CA ASP A 227 12.26 -6.33 -0.24
C ASP A 227 11.72 -5.70 1.05
N GLU A 228 12.57 -4.93 1.73
CA GLU A 228 12.28 -4.22 2.98
C GLU A 228 11.64 -5.13 4.05
N PHE A 229 12.19 -6.32 4.20
CA PHE A 229 11.64 -7.38 5.08
C PHE A 229 11.53 -6.98 6.56
N GLN A 230 12.26 -5.95 7.00
CA GLN A 230 12.15 -5.41 8.36
C GLN A 230 10.81 -4.72 8.65
N ASP A 231 10.04 -4.37 7.62
CA ASP A 231 8.80 -3.61 7.74
C ASP A 231 7.53 -4.47 7.54
N ILE A 232 7.67 -5.80 7.46
CA ILE A 232 6.51 -6.70 7.33
C ILE A 232 5.79 -6.91 8.67
N ASP A 233 4.47 -7.03 8.59
CA ASP A 233 3.60 -7.40 9.71
C ASP A 233 3.34 -8.92 9.80
N GLN A 234 2.61 -9.33 10.82
CA GLN A 234 2.31 -10.75 11.07
C GLN A 234 1.53 -11.39 9.91
N LEU A 235 0.52 -10.73 9.36
CA LEU A 235 -0.31 -11.30 8.28
C LEU A 235 0.50 -11.51 7.00
N GLN A 236 1.36 -10.55 6.67
CA GLN A 236 2.28 -10.64 5.55
C GLN A 236 3.29 -11.77 5.74
N TYR A 237 3.79 -11.92 6.97
CA TYR A 237 4.69 -13.02 7.32
C TYR A 237 4.01 -14.39 7.18
N GLU A 238 2.78 -14.56 7.70
CA GLU A 238 1.98 -15.77 7.55
C GLU A 238 1.70 -16.11 6.09
N LEU A 239 1.36 -15.10 5.27
CA LEU A 239 1.14 -15.29 3.84
C LEU A 239 2.40 -15.79 3.13
N MET A 240 3.55 -15.21 3.44
CA MET A 240 4.85 -15.66 2.92
C MET A 240 5.13 -17.12 3.33
N GLU A 241 4.94 -17.48 4.61
CA GLU A 241 5.14 -18.86 5.09
C GLU A 241 4.28 -19.86 4.32
N VAL A 242 3.01 -19.53 4.10
CA VAL A 242 2.11 -20.39 3.33
C VAL A 242 2.61 -20.55 1.90
N LEU A 243 2.97 -19.46 1.23
CA LEU A 243 3.34 -19.49 -0.18
C LEU A 243 4.65 -20.24 -0.45
N CYS A 244 5.65 -20.10 0.43
CA CYS A 244 6.95 -20.74 0.25
C CYS A 244 6.95 -22.25 0.58
N GLY A 245 5.82 -22.83 0.97
CA GLY A 245 5.74 -24.19 1.52
C GLY A 245 6.14 -25.32 0.58
N TYR A 246 6.05 -25.16 -0.74
CA TYR A 246 6.35 -26.18 -1.75
C TYR A 246 7.81 -26.14 -2.21
N HIS A 247 8.22 -25.10 -2.93
CA HIS A 247 9.57 -24.99 -3.52
C HIS A 247 10.64 -24.61 -2.49
N LYS A 248 10.26 -23.89 -1.44
CA LYS A 248 11.16 -23.41 -0.36
C LYS A 248 12.28 -22.49 -0.84
N ASN A 249 12.12 -21.85 -1.98
CA ASN A 249 13.03 -20.84 -2.53
C ASN A 249 12.56 -19.45 -2.10
N LEU A 250 13.06 -19.01 -0.96
CA LEU A 250 12.68 -17.76 -0.34
C LEU A 250 13.90 -16.87 -0.12
N PHE A 251 13.91 -15.73 -0.80
CA PHE A 251 14.93 -14.70 -0.67
C PHE A 251 14.33 -13.48 0.04
N ILE A 252 14.92 -13.09 1.15
CA ILE A 252 14.55 -11.89 1.86
C ILE A 252 15.71 -10.92 1.92
N VAL A 253 15.41 -9.63 1.75
CA VAL A 253 16.39 -8.58 1.94
C VAL A 253 15.81 -7.46 2.80
N GLY A 254 16.61 -6.97 3.74
CA GLY A 254 16.18 -5.91 4.64
C GLY A 254 17.33 -5.29 5.42
N ASP A 255 17.02 -4.20 6.07
CA ASP A 255 17.90 -3.47 6.96
C ASP A 255 17.24 -3.33 8.34
N PRO A 256 17.68 -4.10 9.36
CA PRO A 256 17.08 -4.02 10.69
C PRO A 256 17.23 -2.64 11.35
N ASP A 257 18.15 -1.80 10.87
CA ASP A 257 18.36 -0.44 11.37
C ASP A 257 17.40 0.58 10.71
N GLN A 258 16.64 0.20 9.69
CA GLN A 258 15.69 1.05 8.96
C GLN A 258 14.22 0.76 9.30
N THR A 259 13.93 0.05 10.37
CA THR A 259 12.55 -0.26 10.81
C THR A 259 11.86 1.01 11.28
N ILE A 260 10.87 1.49 10.52
CA ILE A 260 10.11 2.73 10.81
C ILE A 260 8.60 2.52 10.87
N TYR A 261 8.10 1.27 10.68
CA TYR A 261 6.68 0.92 10.64
C TYR A 261 6.22 0.05 11.82
N THR A 262 6.94 0.03 12.94
CA THR A 262 6.55 -0.72 14.15
C THR A 262 5.16 -0.31 14.65
N TRP A 263 4.78 0.94 14.49
CA TRP A 263 3.45 1.45 14.83
C TRP A 263 2.32 0.91 13.93
N ARG A 264 2.66 0.27 12.79
CA ARG A 264 1.75 -0.46 11.90
C ARG A 264 1.79 -1.97 12.11
N GLY A 265 2.49 -2.46 13.13
CA GLY A 265 2.60 -3.88 13.41
C GLY A 265 3.82 -4.57 12.78
N ALA A 266 4.74 -3.81 12.17
CA ALA A 266 6.00 -4.39 11.68
C ALA A 266 6.83 -4.92 12.87
N ASP A 267 7.39 -6.13 12.72
CA ASP A 267 8.29 -6.72 13.72
C ASP A 267 9.62 -7.15 13.09
N VAL A 268 10.66 -6.40 13.42
CA VAL A 268 12.02 -6.67 12.95
C VAL A 268 12.54 -8.06 13.35
N LYS A 269 11.93 -8.71 14.35
CA LYS A 269 12.30 -10.06 14.76
C LYS A 269 12.12 -11.07 13.62
N TYR A 270 11.18 -10.87 12.71
CA TYR A 270 11.04 -11.73 11.53
C TYR A 270 12.32 -11.77 10.69
N LEU A 271 13.00 -10.63 10.55
CA LEU A 271 14.29 -10.55 9.87
C LEU A 271 15.45 -11.09 10.73
N LEU A 272 15.47 -10.74 12.02
CA LEU A 272 16.57 -11.09 12.92
C LEU A 272 16.61 -12.59 13.22
N ASP A 273 15.44 -13.21 13.46
CA ASP A 273 15.29 -14.61 13.85
C ASP A 273 14.97 -15.54 12.65
N PHE A 274 15.12 -15.06 11.43
CA PHE A 274 14.74 -15.78 10.21
C PHE A 274 15.42 -17.17 10.12
N ASP A 275 16.70 -17.25 10.43
CA ASP A 275 17.47 -18.51 10.42
C ASP A 275 17.04 -19.51 11.50
N LYS A 276 16.43 -19.05 12.59
CA LYS A 276 15.85 -19.93 13.61
C LYS A 276 14.58 -20.61 13.11
N LYS A 277 13.76 -19.87 12.36
CA LYS A 277 12.51 -20.36 11.78
C LYS A 277 12.73 -21.20 10.52
N PHE A 278 13.72 -20.81 9.71
CA PHE A 278 14.08 -21.46 8.45
C PHE A 278 15.51 -22.04 8.53
N PRO A 279 15.67 -23.27 9.09
CA PRO A 279 16.99 -23.89 9.20
C PRO A 279 17.67 -24.06 7.83
N GLY A 280 18.98 -23.87 7.80
CA GLY A 280 19.75 -23.91 6.56
C GLY A 280 19.79 -22.57 5.81
N THR A 281 19.27 -21.50 6.39
CA THR A 281 19.33 -20.15 5.82
C THR A 281 20.78 -19.72 5.57
N LYS A 282 21.03 -19.27 4.34
CA LYS A 282 22.29 -18.62 3.95
C LYS A 282 22.15 -17.12 4.20
N THR A 283 23.01 -16.56 5.04
CA THR A 283 23.01 -15.13 5.35
C THR A 283 24.13 -14.42 4.60
N ILE A 284 23.78 -13.38 3.85
CA ILE A 284 24.69 -12.53 3.08
C ILE A 284 24.67 -11.12 3.66
N LEU A 285 25.84 -10.52 3.85
CA LEU A 285 25.98 -9.16 4.38
C LEU A 285 26.40 -8.20 3.26
N MET A 286 25.57 -7.21 2.95
CA MET A 286 25.84 -6.16 1.96
C MET A 286 26.12 -4.84 2.70
N MET A 287 27.39 -4.54 2.97
CA MET A 287 27.80 -3.41 3.81
C MET A 287 28.43 -2.24 3.05
N GLU A 288 28.84 -2.44 1.80
CA GLU A 288 29.38 -1.36 0.98
C GLU A 288 28.30 -0.34 0.63
N ASN A 289 28.56 0.93 0.95
CA ASN A 289 27.61 2.01 0.66
C ASN A 289 28.08 2.82 -0.56
N TYR A 290 27.21 2.88 -1.57
CA TYR A 290 27.41 3.57 -2.84
C TYR A 290 26.67 4.92 -2.93
N ARG A 291 26.05 5.36 -1.83
CA ARG A 291 25.18 6.54 -1.80
C ARG A 291 25.82 7.74 -1.17
N SER A 292 26.50 7.54 -0.06
CA SER A 292 26.89 8.62 0.85
C SER A 292 28.40 8.70 1.04
N ALA A 293 28.91 9.93 1.20
CA ALA A 293 30.30 10.19 1.55
C ALA A 293 30.63 9.66 2.96
N PRO A 294 31.94 9.41 3.27
CA PRO A 294 32.37 8.88 4.55
C PRO A 294 31.90 9.68 5.76
N GLU A 295 31.83 11.00 5.67
CA GLU A 295 31.40 11.91 6.75
C GLU A 295 29.95 11.64 7.15
N ILE A 296 29.05 11.44 6.17
CA ILE A 296 27.65 11.10 6.42
C ILE A 296 27.55 9.72 7.06
N LEU A 297 28.32 8.73 6.57
CA LEU A 297 28.31 7.38 7.12
C LEU A 297 28.86 7.32 8.54
N SER A 298 29.90 8.11 8.84
CA SER A 298 30.45 8.22 10.18
C SER A 298 29.41 8.74 11.17
N ALA A 299 28.68 9.79 10.80
CA ALA A 299 27.60 10.33 11.63
C ALA A 299 26.47 9.30 11.80
N ALA A 300 26.05 8.64 10.72
CA ALA A 300 24.99 7.62 10.74
C ALA A 300 25.39 6.39 11.58
N ASN A 301 26.60 5.86 11.40
CA ASN A 301 27.13 4.73 12.16
C ASN A 301 27.21 5.06 13.66
N SER A 302 27.67 6.27 14.01
CA SER A 302 27.73 6.74 15.40
C SER A 302 26.33 6.84 16.05
N LEU A 303 25.33 7.28 15.30
CA LEU A 303 23.96 7.39 15.79
C LEU A 303 23.36 6.00 16.01
N ILE A 304 23.45 5.12 15.01
CA ILE A 304 22.79 3.82 15.03
C ILE A 304 23.45 2.84 16.01
N ASP A 305 24.71 3.02 16.35
CA ASP A 305 25.41 2.18 17.33
C ASP A 305 24.81 2.28 18.76
N LYS A 306 23.99 3.30 19.01
CA LYS A 306 23.22 3.44 20.26
C LYS A 306 22.03 2.46 20.34
N ASN A 307 21.60 1.86 19.24
CA ASN A 307 20.57 0.84 19.24
C ASN A 307 21.11 -0.48 19.79
N ARG A 308 20.37 -1.08 20.72
CA ARG A 308 20.77 -2.34 21.39
C ARG A 308 20.31 -3.59 20.65
N THR A 309 19.16 -3.52 19.99
CA THR A 309 18.54 -4.65 19.27
C THR A 309 18.85 -4.56 17.80
N ARG A 310 20.03 -5.05 17.38
CA ARG A 310 20.48 -5.01 16.00
C ARG A 310 21.49 -6.10 15.68
N ILE A 311 21.63 -6.42 14.40
CA ILE A 311 22.82 -7.12 13.89
C ILE A 311 23.92 -6.07 13.75
N LYS A 312 25.02 -6.25 14.49
CA LYS A 312 26.16 -5.35 14.40
C LYS A 312 26.69 -5.34 12.97
N LYS A 313 26.66 -4.17 12.37
CA LYS A 313 27.18 -3.90 11.03
C LYS A 313 27.72 -2.48 10.98
N GLU A 314 28.69 -2.25 10.14
CA GLU A 314 29.26 -0.94 9.86
C GLU A 314 29.21 -0.70 8.35
N LEU A 315 28.60 0.41 7.96
CA LEU A 315 28.54 0.79 6.55
C LEU A 315 29.90 1.27 6.09
N GLN A 316 30.41 0.65 5.02
CA GLN A 316 31.71 0.95 4.45
C GLN A 316 31.54 1.92 3.26
N PRO A 317 32.17 3.10 3.29
CA PRO A 317 32.10 4.04 2.20
C PRO A 317 32.83 3.54 0.97
N THR A 318 32.22 3.73 -0.20
CA THR A 318 32.87 3.51 -1.51
C THR A 318 33.15 4.82 -2.23
N LEU A 319 32.52 5.91 -1.79
CA LEU A 319 32.75 7.25 -2.34
C LEU A 319 33.94 7.94 -1.67
N PRO A 320 34.59 8.88 -2.36
CA PRO A 320 35.63 9.69 -1.77
C PRO A 320 35.09 10.59 -0.64
N SER A 321 36.00 11.12 0.19
CA SER A 321 35.68 12.13 1.21
C SER A 321 34.95 13.32 0.58
N GLY A 322 33.92 13.81 1.25
CA GLY A 322 33.07 14.92 0.84
C GLY A 322 33.15 16.10 1.81
N SER A 323 32.07 16.86 1.86
CA SER A 323 31.91 17.97 2.79
C SER A 323 31.54 17.47 4.20
N PRO A 324 31.95 18.22 5.27
CA PRO A 324 31.57 17.87 6.63
C PRO A 324 30.02 17.95 6.81
N VAL A 325 29.52 17.15 7.74
CA VAL A 325 28.11 17.26 8.16
C VAL A 325 27.95 18.51 9.02
N ILE A 326 27.10 19.44 8.60
CA ILE A 326 26.84 20.69 9.32
C ILE A 326 25.59 20.49 10.21
N CYS A 327 25.68 20.95 11.46
CA CYS A 327 24.54 20.99 12.36
C CYS A 327 24.23 22.47 12.67
N HIS A 328 23.06 22.92 12.23
CA HIS A 328 22.55 24.26 12.48
C HIS A 328 21.42 24.23 13.50
N PHE A 329 21.38 25.21 14.39
CA PHE A 329 20.31 25.37 15.36
C PHE A 329 19.70 26.78 15.20
N ALA A 330 18.46 26.82 14.71
CA ALA A 330 17.68 28.05 14.58
C ALA A 330 16.75 28.25 15.78
N GLN A 331 16.47 29.50 16.12
CA GLN A 331 15.56 29.84 17.21
C GLN A 331 14.09 29.83 16.81
N THR A 332 13.79 30.03 15.53
CA THR A 332 12.43 30.03 14.97
C THR A 332 12.38 29.22 13.68
N GLN A 333 11.18 28.84 13.26
CA GLN A 333 10.98 28.10 12.00
C GLN A 333 11.34 28.96 10.77
N GLU A 334 11.09 30.27 10.86
CA GLU A 334 11.44 31.22 9.81
C GLU A 334 12.97 31.32 9.66
N ALA A 335 13.72 31.47 10.77
CA ALA A 335 15.19 31.51 10.75
C ALA A 335 15.79 30.19 10.25
N GLU A 336 15.18 29.04 10.55
CA GLU A 336 15.58 27.75 9.99
C GLU A 336 15.36 27.72 8.46
N ALA A 337 14.20 28.18 8.00
CA ALA A 337 13.88 28.22 6.58
C ALA A 337 14.77 29.18 5.79
N GLU A 338 15.09 30.36 6.36
CA GLU A 338 16.01 31.32 5.78
C GLU A 338 17.43 30.73 5.65
N TRP A 339 17.89 30.03 6.68
CA TRP A 339 19.19 29.36 6.64
C TRP A 339 19.22 28.28 5.56
N ILE A 340 18.17 27.41 5.48
CA ILE A 340 18.05 26.37 4.43
C ILE A 340 18.10 27.01 3.04
N ALA A 341 17.36 28.08 2.80
CA ALA A 341 17.34 28.77 1.51
C ALA A 341 18.69 29.40 1.18
N GLY A 342 19.40 29.95 2.18
CA GLY A 342 20.77 30.46 2.05
C GLY A 342 21.74 29.38 1.59
N GLU A 343 21.80 28.25 2.28
CA GLU A 343 22.64 27.10 1.91
C GLU A 343 22.32 26.58 0.50
N MET A 344 21.04 26.51 0.15
CA MET A 344 20.63 26.09 -1.20
C MET A 344 21.15 27.05 -2.28
N LYS A 345 21.12 28.37 -2.04
CA LYS A 345 21.67 29.36 -2.96
C LYS A 345 23.19 29.25 -3.11
N GLU A 346 23.89 29.14 -1.99
CA GLU A 346 25.35 28.99 -2.01
C GLU A 346 25.78 27.73 -2.78
N LEU A 347 25.13 26.61 -2.53
CA LEU A 347 25.35 25.37 -3.28
C LEU A 347 25.02 25.52 -4.77
N HIS A 348 23.96 26.28 -5.09
CA HIS A 348 23.58 26.52 -6.47
C HIS A 348 24.60 27.41 -7.21
N GLU A 349 25.07 28.46 -6.57
CA GLU A 349 26.13 29.33 -7.07
C GLU A 349 27.48 28.57 -7.25
N ALA A 350 27.72 27.57 -6.40
CA ALA A 350 28.85 26.66 -6.54
C ALA A 350 28.66 25.59 -7.64
N GLY A 351 27.50 25.58 -8.35
CA GLY A 351 27.24 24.72 -9.50
C GLY A 351 26.32 23.54 -9.26
N THR A 352 25.78 23.36 -8.06
CA THR A 352 24.79 22.28 -7.78
C THR A 352 23.41 22.67 -8.27
N PRO A 353 22.77 21.94 -9.17
CA PRO A 353 21.40 22.22 -9.58
C PRO A 353 20.40 22.08 -8.44
N TYR A 354 19.38 22.94 -8.35
CA TYR A 354 18.32 22.82 -7.32
C TYR A 354 17.62 21.46 -7.33
N ARG A 355 17.47 20.82 -8.50
CA ARG A 355 16.88 19.48 -8.62
C ARG A 355 17.66 18.37 -7.90
N ASP A 356 18.91 18.61 -7.58
CA ASP A 356 19.80 17.67 -6.89
C ASP A 356 19.85 17.94 -5.37
N MET A 357 19.06 18.90 -4.89
CA MET A 357 18.92 19.25 -3.48
C MET A 357 17.58 18.73 -2.92
N THR A 358 17.58 18.27 -1.68
CA THR A 358 16.37 17.77 -1.02
C THR A 358 16.31 18.22 0.42
N VAL A 359 15.16 18.75 0.84
CA VAL A 359 14.85 19.05 2.24
C VAL A 359 13.95 17.95 2.78
N LEU A 360 14.39 17.24 3.82
CA LEU A 360 13.62 16.18 4.49
C LEU A 360 13.04 16.70 5.80
N TYR A 361 11.78 16.41 6.05
CA TYR A 361 11.07 16.81 7.26
C TYR A 361 10.22 15.66 7.83
N ARG A 362 9.92 15.71 9.13
CA ARG A 362 9.17 14.65 9.81
C ARG A 362 7.67 14.75 9.58
N ALA A 363 7.11 15.97 9.47
CA ALA A 363 5.67 16.20 9.39
C ALA A 363 5.35 17.39 8.47
N HIS A 364 4.23 17.30 7.75
CA HIS A 364 3.84 18.29 6.75
C HIS A 364 3.66 19.71 7.27
N TYR A 365 3.24 19.90 8.51
CA TYR A 365 3.03 21.24 9.05
C TYR A 365 4.31 22.10 9.09
N VAL A 366 5.46 21.45 9.04
CA VAL A 366 6.78 22.13 9.02
C VAL A 366 7.07 22.77 7.65
N THR A 367 6.42 22.31 6.58
CA THR A 367 6.74 22.78 5.23
C THR A 367 6.42 24.25 4.99
N ARG A 368 5.42 24.78 5.70
CA ARG A 368 4.89 26.13 5.42
C ARG A 368 5.96 27.23 5.48
N ALA A 369 6.77 27.25 6.54
CA ALA A 369 7.80 28.26 6.68
C ALA A 369 8.88 28.13 5.55
N VAL A 370 9.26 26.89 5.22
CA VAL A 370 10.21 26.60 4.13
C VAL A 370 9.63 27.03 2.77
N GLU A 371 8.37 26.71 2.49
CA GLU A 371 7.69 27.09 1.24
C GLU A 371 7.61 28.61 1.08
N GLU A 372 7.20 29.33 2.14
CA GLU A 372 7.09 30.79 2.14
C GLU A 372 8.45 31.45 1.80
N VAL A 373 9.54 30.97 2.37
CA VAL A 373 10.89 31.48 2.08
C VAL A 373 11.34 31.11 0.66
N LEU A 374 11.17 29.84 0.23
CA LEU A 374 11.57 29.41 -1.11
C LEU A 374 10.82 30.18 -2.21
N LEU A 375 9.51 30.47 -2.00
CA LEU A 375 8.72 31.30 -2.90
C LEU A 375 9.23 32.75 -2.95
N GLY A 376 9.50 33.35 -1.77
CA GLY A 376 10.04 34.71 -1.66
C GLY A 376 11.37 34.84 -2.39
N GLU A 377 12.23 33.85 -2.24
CA GLU A 377 13.57 33.80 -2.83
C GLU A 377 13.58 33.26 -4.28
N LYS A 378 12.41 32.91 -4.84
CA LYS A 378 12.22 32.36 -6.20
C LYS A 378 13.02 31.09 -6.45
N ILE A 379 13.24 30.27 -5.43
CA ILE A 379 13.87 28.94 -5.54
C ILE A 379 12.80 27.96 -6.02
N PRO A 380 12.99 27.25 -7.15
CA PRO A 380 12.04 26.27 -7.63
C PRO A 380 12.03 25.05 -6.72
N TYR A 381 10.84 24.55 -6.33
CA TYR A 381 10.70 23.37 -5.49
C TYR A 381 9.50 22.51 -5.92
N THR A 382 9.53 21.24 -5.49
CA THR A 382 8.42 20.31 -5.63
C THR A 382 8.19 19.59 -4.31
N ILE A 383 6.95 19.55 -3.83
CA ILE A 383 6.60 18.80 -2.62
C ILE A 383 6.27 17.36 -3.01
N TYR A 384 7.03 16.42 -2.47
CA TYR A 384 6.73 15.00 -2.56
C TYR A 384 5.86 14.60 -1.36
N SER A 385 4.70 14.05 -1.60
CA SER A 385 3.62 13.66 -0.68
C SER A 385 2.44 14.62 -0.60
N GLY A 386 2.20 15.41 -1.63
CA GLY A 386 0.88 15.99 -1.88
C GLY A 386 -0.14 14.91 -2.25
N VAL A 387 -1.41 15.29 -2.39
CA VAL A 387 -2.50 14.40 -2.83
C VAL A 387 -2.08 13.73 -4.16
N GLN A 388 -1.95 12.40 -4.15
CA GLN A 388 -1.57 11.65 -5.34
C GLN A 388 -2.60 11.86 -6.45
N PHE A 389 -2.19 11.68 -7.72
CA PHE A 389 -3.08 11.90 -8.88
C PHE A 389 -4.43 11.18 -8.73
N PHE A 390 -4.40 9.91 -8.37
CA PHE A 390 -5.62 9.11 -8.17
C PHE A 390 -6.41 9.46 -6.90
N ASP A 391 -5.81 10.19 -5.96
CA ASP A 391 -6.47 10.67 -4.73
C ASP A 391 -7.13 12.04 -4.90
N ARG A 392 -6.90 12.71 -6.02
CA ARG A 392 -7.56 13.97 -6.33
C ARG A 392 -9.05 13.75 -6.48
N MET A 393 -9.83 14.69 -5.94
CA MET A 393 -11.30 14.63 -5.93
C MET A 393 -11.85 14.43 -7.35
N GLU A 394 -11.36 15.18 -8.32
CA GLU A 394 -11.80 15.13 -9.71
C GLU A 394 -11.53 13.77 -10.37
N ILE A 395 -10.39 13.17 -10.05
CA ILE A 395 -10.03 11.85 -10.59
C ILE A 395 -10.90 10.75 -9.96
N LYS A 396 -11.13 10.81 -8.65
CA LYS A 396 -12.04 9.88 -7.97
C LYS A 396 -13.47 10.02 -8.47
N ASP A 397 -13.92 11.23 -8.74
CA ASP A 397 -15.24 11.45 -9.32
C ASP A 397 -15.32 10.83 -10.73
N ALA A 398 -14.31 11.05 -11.58
CA ALA A 398 -14.23 10.42 -12.91
C ALA A 398 -14.22 8.89 -12.83
N LEU A 399 -13.41 8.32 -11.93
CA LEU A 399 -13.39 6.87 -11.71
C LEU A 399 -14.74 6.34 -11.20
N SER A 400 -15.43 7.09 -10.33
CA SER A 400 -16.76 6.72 -9.86
C SER A 400 -17.80 6.72 -10.98
N TYR A 401 -17.69 7.63 -11.98
CA TYR A 401 -18.49 7.57 -13.20
C TYR A 401 -18.23 6.29 -14.00
N LEU A 402 -16.97 5.91 -14.19
CA LEU A 402 -16.62 4.67 -14.88
C LEU A 402 -17.11 3.43 -14.13
N ARG A 403 -16.96 3.41 -12.80
CA ARG A 403 -17.52 2.33 -11.94
C ARG A 403 -19.03 2.24 -12.04
N MET A 404 -19.73 3.39 -12.10
CA MET A 404 -21.17 3.39 -12.30
C MET A 404 -21.60 2.78 -13.63
N ILE A 405 -20.82 3.01 -14.70
CA ILE A 405 -21.09 2.38 -16.00
C ILE A 405 -20.89 0.86 -15.92
N ALA A 406 -19.80 0.42 -15.28
CA ALA A 406 -19.43 -0.99 -15.22
C ALA A 406 -20.24 -1.80 -14.17
N TYR A 407 -20.43 -1.24 -12.97
CA TYR A 407 -20.91 -2.01 -11.81
C TYR A 407 -22.22 -1.51 -11.22
N LYS A 408 -22.59 -0.23 -11.44
CA LYS A 408 -23.80 0.42 -10.91
C LYS A 408 -23.91 0.33 -9.37
N ASP A 409 -22.76 0.39 -8.67
CA ASP A 409 -22.66 0.28 -7.22
C ASP A 409 -23.14 1.56 -6.51
N ASP A 410 -23.71 1.37 -5.31
CA ASP A 410 -24.31 2.45 -4.53
C ASP A 410 -23.29 3.46 -3.99
N LEU A 411 -22.06 3.03 -3.73
CA LEU A 411 -20.99 3.92 -3.26
C LEU A 411 -20.59 4.92 -4.34
N SER A 412 -20.31 4.44 -5.54
CA SER A 412 -20.02 5.28 -6.70
C SER A 412 -21.20 6.17 -7.06
N PHE A 413 -22.44 5.66 -6.98
CA PHE A 413 -23.64 6.46 -7.20
C PHE A 413 -23.74 7.64 -6.23
N ARG A 414 -23.61 7.41 -4.92
CA ARG A 414 -23.65 8.45 -3.88
C ARG A 414 -22.58 9.52 -4.11
N ARG A 415 -21.40 9.12 -4.53
CA ARG A 415 -20.31 10.06 -4.79
C ARG A 415 -20.62 11.01 -5.93
N ILE A 416 -21.13 10.51 -7.06
CA ILE A 416 -21.28 11.30 -8.29
C ILE A 416 -22.67 11.87 -8.50
N VAL A 417 -23.66 11.43 -7.75
CA VAL A 417 -25.08 11.78 -7.99
C VAL A 417 -25.34 13.28 -8.02
N ASN A 418 -24.57 14.06 -7.28
CA ASN A 418 -24.59 15.53 -7.27
C ASN A 418 -23.31 16.18 -7.83
N VAL A 419 -22.50 15.46 -8.56
CA VAL A 419 -21.31 15.98 -9.25
C VAL A 419 -21.46 15.71 -10.74
N PRO A 420 -21.81 16.72 -11.58
CA PRO A 420 -22.25 18.07 -11.26
C PRO A 420 -23.59 18.10 -10.51
N LYS A 421 -23.91 19.23 -9.89
CA LYS A 421 -25.09 19.39 -9.04
C LYS A 421 -26.40 19.02 -9.80
N ARG A 422 -27.14 18.02 -9.27
CA ARG A 422 -28.41 17.52 -9.86
C ARG A 422 -29.60 17.65 -8.91
N ASN A 423 -29.44 18.37 -7.79
CA ASN A 423 -30.49 18.64 -6.80
C ASN A 423 -31.06 17.37 -6.13
N LEU A 424 -30.30 16.27 -6.07
CA LEU A 424 -30.65 15.08 -5.30
C LEU A 424 -30.23 15.26 -3.84
N GLY A 425 -30.98 16.12 -3.12
CA GLY A 425 -30.76 16.41 -1.71
C GLY A 425 -31.22 15.26 -0.79
N LYS A 426 -30.99 15.43 0.53
CA LYS A 426 -31.23 14.43 1.60
C LYS A 426 -32.61 13.74 1.47
N ARG A 427 -33.69 14.50 1.27
CA ARG A 427 -35.05 13.94 1.16
C ARG A 427 -35.21 12.97 -0.02
N ARG A 428 -34.64 13.31 -1.20
CA ARG A 428 -34.69 12.47 -2.39
C ARG A 428 -33.78 11.24 -2.23
N MET A 429 -32.63 11.41 -1.64
CA MET A 429 -31.72 10.27 -1.34
C MET A 429 -32.34 9.30 -0.33
N ALA A 430 -33.01 9.80 0.73
CA ALA A 430 -33.71 8.95 1.70
C ALA A 430 -34.84 8.14 1.03
N PHE A 431 -35.63 8.78 0.14
CA PHE A 431 -36.64 8.06 -0.63
C PHE A 431 -36.05 6.96 -1.50
N LEU A 432 -34.95 7.25 -2.23
CA LEU A 432 -34.28 6.26 -3.08
C LEU A 432 -33.75 5.08 -2.26
N GLN A 433 -33.21 5.36 -1.09
CA GLN A 433 -32.69 4.34 -0.18
C GLN A 433 -33.81 3.42 0.32
N GLU A 434 -34.91 3.99 0.82
CA GLU A 434 -36.08 3.23 1.28
C GLU A 434 -36.68 2.39 0.15
N TYR A 435 -36.79 2.95 -1.04
CA TYR A 435 -37.29 2.24 -2.22
C TYR A 435 -36.35 1.09 -2.62
N ALA A 436 -35.03 1.36 -2.69
CA ALA A 436 -34.01 0.38 -3.05
C ALA A 436 -34.02 -0.82 -2.09
N GLU A 437 -34.07 -0.56 -0.78
CA GLU A 437 -34.14 -1.60 0.26
C GLU A 437 -35.40 -2.45 0.15
N ARG A 438 -36.56 -1.83 -0.04
CA ARG A 438 -37.84 -2.57 -0.20
C ARG A 438 -37.90 -3.45 -1.45
N GLN A 439 -37.25 -3.02 -2.52
CA GLN A 439 -37.30 -3.69 -3.82
C GLN A 439 -36.08 -4.56 -4.13
N GLY A 440 -35.06 -4.59 -3.24
CA GLY A 440 -33.81 -5.29 -3.50
C GLY A 440 -33.04 -4.73 -4.72
N ARG A 441 -33.08 -3.41 -4.92
CA ARG A 441 -32.51 -2.71 -6.06
C ARG A 441 -31.32 -1.85 -5.64
N SER A 442 -30.40 -1.53 -6.59
CA SER A 442 -29.42 -0.49 -6.35
C SER A 442 -30.04 0.92 -6.35
N LEU A 443 -29.37 1.91 -5.73
CA LEU A 443 -29.83 3.30 -5.73
C LEU A 443 -30.01 3.86 -7.14
N TYR A 444 -29.15 3.45 -8.08
CA TYR A 444 -29.29 3.83 -9.49
C TYR A 444 -30.54 3.27 -10.13
N GLN A 445 -30.84 1.98 -9.91
CA GLN A 445 -32.09 1.35 -10.40
C GLN A 445 -33.31 1.98 -9.74
N ALA A 446 -33.25 2.24 -8.41
CA ALA A 446 -34.30 2.94 -7.71
C ALA A 446 -34.58 4.34 -8.29
N LEU A 447 -33.54 5.07 -8.68
CA LEU A 447 -33.70 6.35 -9.39
C LEU A 447 -34.35 6.17 -10.76
N GLN A 448 -33.90 5.20 -11.56
CA GLN A 448 -34.49 4.91 -12.88
C GLN A 448 -35.96 4.57 -12.78
N ASP A 449 -36.35 3.74 -11.81
CA ASP A 449 -37.72 3.30 -11.60
C ASP A 449 -38.65 4.46 -11.17
N ASN A 450 -38.11 5.54 -10.59
CA ASN A 450 -38.87 6.65 -10.03
C ASN A 450 -38.65 7.99 -10.75
N LEU A 451 -38.10 8.03 -11.96
CA LEU A 451 -37.84 9.26 -12.69
C LEU A 451 -39.11 10.08 -12.97
N GLU A 452 -40.27 9.42 -13.15
CA GLU A 452 -41.57 10.04 -13.38
C GLU A 452 -42.26 10.53 -12.09
N ASP A 453 -41.75 10.15 -10.91
CA ASP A 453 -42.34 10.55 -9.63
C ASP A 453 -42.20 12.10 -9.46
N PRO A 454 -43.28 12.77 -9.00
CA PRO A 454 -43.28 14.20 -8.75
C PRO A 454 -42.10 14.70 -7.87
N LEU A 455 -41.61 13.86 -6.97
CA LEU A 455 -40.46 14.16 -6.12
C LEU A 455 -39.18 14.42 -6.92
N PHE A 456 -39.03 13.82 -8.10
CA PHE A 456 -37.86 13.93 -8.97
C PHE A 456 -38.04 14.91 -10.15
N LYS A 457 -39.23 15.52 -10.30
CA LYS A 457 -39.43 16.58 -11.30
C LYS A 457 -38.48 17.73 -11.05
N GLY A 458 -37.70 18.11 -12.09
CA GLY A 458 -36.69 19.19 -12.00
C GLY A 458 -35.29 18.74 -11.58
N THR A 459 -35.02 17.46 -11.42
CA THR A 459 -33.67 16.92 -11.45
C THR A 459 -33.20 16.94 -12.90
N GLY A 460 -32.08 17.59 -13.19
CA GLY A 460 -31.51 17.56 -14.54
C GLY A 460 -31.40 16.13 -15.05
N ARG A 461 -31.66 15.90 -16.34
CA ARG A 461 -31.59 14.56 -16.96
C ARG A 461 -30.28 13.87 -16.61
N ILE A 462 -30.34 12.83 -15.78
CA ILE A 462 -29.24 11.89 -15.59
C ILE A 462 -29.33 10.92 -16.78
N SER A 463 -29.03 11.39 -17.98
CA SER A 463 -28.88 10.50 -19.12
C SER A 463 -27.41 10.05 -19.18
N ILE A 464 -27.11 8.93 -18.57
CA ILE A 464 -25.99 8.10 -19.00
C ILE A 464 -26.58 7.24 -20.12
N SER A 465 -26.74 7.82 -21.31
CA SER A 465 -27.08 7.05 -22.50
C SER A 465 -25.80 6.36 -22.97
N VAL A 466 -25.59 5.15 -22.54
CA VAL A 466 -24.84 4.19 -23.35
C VAL A 466 -25.85 3.78 -24.44
N GLN A 467 -25.72 4.29 -25.64
CA GLN A 467 -26.35 3.69 -26.80
C GLN A 467 -25.65 2.34 -26.97
N ASP A 468 -26.43 1.29 -26.75
CA ASP A 468 -26.06 -0.04 -27.18
C ASP A 468 -25.87 -0.03 -28.70
N ASN A 469 -24.66 -0.22 -29.15
CA ASN A 469 -24.27 -0.68 -30.46
C ASN A 469 -23.28 -1.82 -30.32
#